data_44c13af654a9525ca2fedeebbc159468
#
_entry.id   44c13af654a9525ca2fedeebbc159468
#
_cell.length_a   1.000
_cell.length_b   1.000
_cell.length_c   1.000
_cell.angle_alpha   90.00
_cell.angle_beta   90.00
_cell.angle_gamma   90.00
#
_symmetry.space_group_name_H-M   'P 1'
#
loop_
_entity.id
_entity.type
_entity.pdbx_description
1 polymer ?
#
loop_
_entity_poly.entity_id
_entity_poly.type
_entity_poly.pdbx_seq_one_letter_code
_entity_poly.pdbx_strand_id
1 'polypeptide(L)'
;MEILNNNKWERPVYFAVTIGPDSYVGLQDYFRLEGLAWRLVPVKYGSRGGQPIGIARDLMYTNVMENFQWGGVDAEGEIYMDENNRRMTTNIRLQLTNLAESFATSGASARGLEVLEKLVRVTPSRNVPYDRIMLPAIELLSEIAQDPGLTEEQRSLAGTLAKQVGAELFKALSDDVRYYIALDDAYYSAASSEIQVAMAVTQRISGSLSDALPDDEEVQAMAESMSQLRSAQSARQQGPLSDPPVFNPDAGS
;
A
#
# COMPACT_ATOMS: atom_id res chain seq x y z
N MET A 1 30.46 14.61 1.25
CA MET A 1 30.70 15.86 0.48
C MET A 1 31.92 15.77 -0.45
N GLU A 2 33.02 15.16 -0.05
CA GLU A 2 34.24 15.02 -0.87
C GLU A 2 33.99 14.30 -2.22
N ILE A 3 33.20 13.22 -2.21
CA ILE A 3 32.82 12.50 -3.44
C ILE A 3 32.13 13.43 -4.42
N LEU A 4 31.22 14.29 -3.97
CA LEU A 4 30.49 15.21 -4.84
C LEU A 4 31.38 16.32 -5.39
N ASN A 5 32.30 16.85 -4.57
CA ASN A 5 33.26 17.86 -5.01
C ASN A 5 34.21 17.32 -6.07
N ASN A 6 34.64 16.08 -5.92
CA ASN A 6 35.57 15.44 -6.88
C ASN A 6 34.86 14.96 -8.16
N ASN A 7 33.56 14.65 -8.06
CA ASN A 7 32.76 14.12 -9.17
C ASN A 7 32.44 15.17 -10.23
N LYS A 8 32.33 16.46 -9.86
CA LYS A 8 31.98 17.58 -10.76
C LYS A 8 30.77 17.33 -11.67
N TRP A 9 29.85 16.46 -11.25
CA TRP A 9 28.69 16.01 -12.02
C TRP A 9 29.01 15.19 -13.28
N GLU A 10 30.25 14.72 -13.44
CA GLU A 10 30.66 13.91 -14.60
C GLU A 10 30.04 12.50 -14.56
N ARG A 11 29.81 11.97 -13.37
CA ARG A 11 29.19 10.65 -13.15
C ARG A 11 27.90 10.79 -12.35
N PRO A 12 26.84 10.05 -12.68
CA PRO A 12 25.63 10.07 -11.88
C PRO A 12 25.87 9.45 -10.50
N VAL A 13 25.30 10.05 -9.47
CA VAL A 13 25.30 9.54 -8.09
C VAL A 13 23.89 9.12 -7.74
N TYR A 14 23.73 7.87 -7.31
CA TYR A 14 22.45 7.29 -6.95
C TYR A 14 22.43 6.86 -5.49
N PHE A 15 21.26 6.98 -4.89
CA PHE A 15 20.91 6.49 -3.59
C PHE A 15 19.80 5.46 -3.73
N ALA A 16 19.92 4.30 -3.09
CA ALA A 16 18.86 3.29 -3.11
C ALA A 16 17.59 3.82 -2.42
N VAL A 17 16.40 3.47 -2.91
CA VAL A 17 15.12 3.84 -2.27
C VAL A 17 14.95 3.22 -0.88
N THR A 18 15.75 2.22 -0.54
CA THR A 18 15.72 1.50 0.73
C THR A 18 16.54 2.13 1.84
N ILE A 19 17.33 3.19 1.56
CA ILE A 19 18.08 3.89 2.59
C ILE A 19 17.18 4.84 3.38
N GLY A 20 17.46 4.97 4.68
CA GLY A 20 16.71 5.88 5.54
C GLY A 20 17.07 7.36 5.33
N PRO A 21 16.18 8.29 5.75
CA PRO A 21 16.38 9.74 5.64
C PRO A 21 17.69 10.25 6.24
N ASP A 22 18.19 9.60 7.29
CA ASP A 22 19.45 9.95 7.95
C ASP A 22 20.66 9.84 7.00
N SER A 23 20.55 9.00 5.98
CA SER A 23 21.59 8.82 4.96
C SER A 23 21.55 9.85 3.83
N TYR A 24 20.53 10.69 3.77
CA TYR A 24 20.37 11.70 2.71
C TYR A 24 21.31 12.92 2.87
N VAL A 25 21.90 13.09 4.05
CA VAL A 25 22.92 14.14 4.35
C VAL A 25 22.41 15.55 3.99
N GLY A 26 21.09 15.78 4.12
CA GLY A 26 20.46 17.07 3.77
C GLY A 26 20.27 17.30 2.27
N LEU A 27 20.45 16.29 1.43
CA LEU A 27 20.36 16.40 -0.05
C LEU A 27 18.99 15.96 -0.61
N GLN A 28 18.03 15.59 0.22
CA GLN A 28 16.73 15.06 -0.20
C GLN A 28 15.97 15.95 -1.18
N ASP A 29 16.13 17.27 -1.10
CA ASP A 29 15.49 18.22 -2.02
C ASP A 29 16.02 18.14 -3.45
N TYR A 30 17.19 17.53 -3.65
CA TYR A 30 17.87 17.39 -4.94
C TYR A 30 17.79 15.96 -5.49
N PHE A 31 16.95 15.12 -4.89
CA PHE A 31 16.75 13.76 -5.36
C PHE A 31 15.62 13.69 -6.38
N ARG A 32 15.86 12.91 -7.42
CA ARG A 32 14.91 12.61 -8.47
C ARG A 32 14.84 11.09 -8.68
N LEU A 33 13.66 10.51 -8.50
CA LEU A 33 13.42 9.09 -8.70
C LEU A 33 13.48 8.75 -10.19
N GLU A 34 14.33 7.79 -10.55
CA GLU A 34 14.51 7.31 -11.93
C GLU A 34 14.18 5.81 -12.09
N GLY A 35 13.52 5.22 -11.12
CA GLY A 35 13.14 3.81 -11.03
C GLY A 35 13.14 3.35 -9.58
N LEU A 36 14.09 2.50 -9.19
CA LEU A 36 14.28 2.02 -7.82
C LEU A 36 15.50 2.68 -7.15
N ALA A 37 15.89 3.84 -7.63
CA ALA A 37 16.98 4.63 -7.06
C ALA A 37 16.73 6.13 -7.25
N TRP A 38 17.15 6.89 -6.25
CA TRP A 38 17.17 8.35 -6.26
C TRP A 38 18.45 8.84 -6.90
N ARG A 39 18.36 9.55 -8.02
CA ARG A 39 19.50 10.25 -8.59
C ARG A 39 19.66 11.62 -7.94
N LEU A 40 20.86 11.93 -7.50
CA LEU A 40 21.22 13.28 -7.09
C LEU A 40 21.40 14.16 -8.33
N VAL A 41 20.69 15.28 -8.40
CA VAL A 41 20.71 16.21 -9.52
C VAL A 41 20.90 17.66 -9.02
N PRO A 42 21.50 18.56 -9.83
CA PRO A 42 21.70 19.95 -9.43
C PRO A 42 20.44 20.83 -9.55
N VAL A 43 19.26 20.21 -9.52
CA VAL A 43 17.97 20.88 -9.61
C VAL A 43 17.16 20.55 -8.37
N LYS A 44 16.59 21.55 -7.73
CA LYS A 44 15.78 21.37 -6.54
C LYS A 44 14.35 20.94 -6.90
N TYR A 45 13.94 19.75 -6.45
CA TYR A 45 12.58 19.24 -6.55
C TYR A 45 11.78 19.46 -5.26
N GLY A 46 12.47 19.51 -4.12
CA GLY A 46 11.86 19.62 -2.80
C GLY A 46 11.68 18.27 -2.11
N SER A 47 11.18 18.36 -0.87
CA SER A 47 10.87 17.20 -0.03
C SER A 47 9.61 17.48 0.80
N ARG A 48 8.93 16.41 1.25
CA ARG A 48 7.79 16.48 2.16
C ARG A 48 8.06 15.55 3.36
N GLY A 49 8.02 16.09 4.58
CA GLY A 49 8.33 15.29 5.76
C GLY A 49 9.73 14.64 5.72
N GLY A 50 10.71 15.29 5.07
CA GLY A 50 12.06 14.75 4.90
C GLY A 50 12.23 13.72 3.78
N GLN A 51 11.15 13.36 3.08
CA GLN A 51 11.19 12.42 1.95
C GLN A 51 11.27 13.18 0.62
N PRO A 52 12.12 12.75 -0.32
CA PRO A 52 12.18 13.33 -1.67
C PRO A 52 10.85 13.18 -2.41
N ILE A 53 10.49 14.17 -3.23
CA ILE A 53 9.26 14.15 -4.05
C ILE A 53 9.52 14.25 -5.56
N GLY A 54 10.77 14.41 -5.98
CA GLY A 54 11.12 14.50 -7.40
C GLY A 54 10.99 13.15 -8.12
N ILE A 55 10.28 13.12 -9.26
CA ILE A 55 10.14 11.91 -10.11
C ILE A 55 10.45 12.28 -11.55
N ALA A 56 11.32 11.50 -12.19
CA ALA A 56 11.56 11.56 -13.64
C ALA A 56 10.54 10.66 -14.37
N ARG A 57 9.29 11.11 -14.48
CA ARG A 57 8.14 10.29 -14.91
C ARG A 57 8.40 9.46 -16.17
N ASP A 58 8.75 10.11 -17.27
CA ASP A 58 8.91 9.41 -18.56
C ASP A 58 10.08 8.44 -18.54
N LEU A 59 11.21 8.81 -17.92
CA LEU A 59 12.36 7.93 -17.76
C LEU A 59 12.02 6.73 -16.86
N MET A 60 11.37 6.98 -15.74
CA MET A 60 10.96 5.92 -14.81
C MET A 60 9.92 4.99 -15.45
N TYR A 61 8.97 5.55 -16.22
CA TYR A 61 8.00 4.77 -16.98
C TYR A 61 8.68 3.82 -17.96
N THR A 62 9.59 4.32 -18.80
CA THR A 62 10.37 3.50 -19.75
C THR A 62 11.15 2.40 -19.00
N ASN A 63 11.79 2.75 -17.88
CA ASN A 63 12.51 1.76 -17.08
C ASN A 63 11.60 0.66 -16.54
N VAL A 64 10.46 1.02 -15.96
CA VAL A 64 9.49 0.09 -15.37
C VAL A 64 8.82 -0.78 -16.43
N MET A 65 8.41 -0.19 -17.54
CA MET A 65 7.61 -0.88 -18.56
C MET A 65 8.46 -1.75 -19.49
N GLU A 66 9.69 -1.31 -19.82
CA GLU A 66 10.48 -1.89 -20.90
C GLU A 66 11.80 -2.52 -20.43
N ASN A 67 12.48 -1.91 -19.45
CA ASN A 67 13.87 -2.26 -19.14
C ASN A 67 14.03 -3.16 -17.92
N PHE A 68 13.15 -3.04 -16.90
CA PHE A 68 13.31 -3.77 -15.66
C PHE A 68 12.96 -5.25 -15.81
N GLN A 69 13.80 -6.08 -15.18
CA GLN A 69 13.56 -7.50 -14.99
C GLN A 69 13.18 -7.75 -13.52
N TRP A 70 12.12 -8.51 -13.30
CA TRP A 70 11.48 -8.62 -11.98
C TRP A 70 11.99 -9.80 -11.16
N GLY A 71 13.04 -10.50 -11.62
CA GLY A 71 13.75 -11.52 -10.85
C GLY A 71 12.91 -12.75 -10.47
N GLY A 72 11.80 -12.98 -11.18
CA GLY A 72 10.90 -14.11 -10.91
C GLY A 72 9.90 -13.86 -9.77
N VAL A 73 9.80 -12.65 -9.22
CA VAL A 73 8.75 -12.29 -8.23
C VAL A 73 7.34 -12.50 -8.81
N ASP A 74 7.21 -12.39 -10.12
CA ASP A 74 6.00 -12.59 -10.91
C ASP A 74 5.75 -14.05 -11.35
N ALA A 75 6.59 -15.02 -10.91
CA ALA A 75 6.44 -16.43 -11.27
C ALA A 75 5.03 -16.97 -10.98
N GLU A 76 4.54 -17.88 -11.83
CA GLU A 76 3.20 -18.46 -11.70
C GLU A 76 3.04 -19.35 -10.46
N GLY A 77 4.13 -19.99 -9.99
CA GLY A 77 4.13 -20.81 -8.78
C GLY A 77 4.42 -20.00 -7.52
N GLU A 78 4.12 -20.61 -6.37
CA GLU A 78 4.56 -20.05 -5.09
C GLU A 78 6.08 -20.08 -4.99
N ILE A 79 6.66 -18.95 -4.64
CA ILE A 79 8.10 -18.82 -4.38
C ILE A 79 8.34 -18.50 -2.91
N TYR A 80 9.39 -19.09 -2.34
CA TYR A 80 9.81 -18.70 -1.01
C TYR A 80 10.53 -17.36 -1.06
N MET A 81 10.05 -16.40 -0.27
CA MET A 81 10.70 -15.10 -0.08
C MET A 81 10.96 -14.89 1.41
N ASP A 82 12.20 -14.61 1.75
CA ASP A 82 12.56 -14.19 3.10
C ASP A 82 12.05 -12.78 3.40
N GLU A 83 12.17 -12.34 4.65
CA GLU A 83 11.68 -11.04 5.09
C GLU A 83 12.32 -9.87 4.31
N ASN A 84 13.62 -9.95 3.99
CA ASN A 84 14.29 -8.89 3.24
C ASN A 84 13.74 -8.77 1.82
N ASN A 85 13.54 -9.89 1.13
CA ASN A 85 12.96 -9.90 -0.21
C ASN A 85 11.51 -9.39 -0.22
N ARG A 86 10.71 -9.73 0.81
CA ARG A 86 9.35 -9.17 0.98
C ARG A 86 9.40 -7.65 1.16
N ARG A 87 10.28 -7.14 2.00
CA ARG A 87 10.47 -5.68 2.18
C ARG A 87 10.91 -4.98 0.91
N MET A 88 11.77 -5.62 0.09
CA MET A 88 12.16 -5.07 -1.22
C MET A 88 10.96 -5.00 -2.17
N THR A 89 10.12 -6.02 -2.21
CA THR A 89 8.88 -6.02 -3.01
C THR A 89 7.91 -4.93 -2.56
N THR A 90 7.78 -4.71 -1.26
CA THR A 90 6.98 -3.60 -0.69
C THR A 90 7.49 -2.24 -1.17
N ASN A 91 8.82 -2.03 -1.21
CA ASN A 91 9.39 -0.81 -1.78
C ASN A 91 9.11 -0.67 -3.29
N ILE A 92 9.13 -1.75 -4.05
CA ILE A 92 8.76 -1.75 -5.47
C ILE A 92 7.32 -1.25 -5.62
N ARG A 93 6.38 -1.82 -4.88
CA ARG A 93 4.96 -1.41 -4.87
C ARG A 93 4.80 0.08 -4.60
N LEU A 94 5.48 0.58 -3.57
CA LEU A 94 5.45 2.00 -3.22
C LEU A 94 5.95 2.89 -4.37
N GLN A 95 7.08 2.54 -4.99
CA GLN A 95 7.65 3.37 -6.06
C GLN A 95 6.79 3.34 -7.34
N LEU A 96 6.18 2.20 -7.68
CA LEU A 96 5.26 2.13 -8.81
C LEU A 96 3.97 2.91 -8.53
N THR A 97 3.44 2.85 -7.32
CA THR A 97 2.29 3.67 -6.92
C THR A 97 2.60 5.16 -7.02
N ASN A 98 3.75 5.61 -6.53
CA ASN A 98 4.19 7.01 -6.65
C ASN A 98 4.31 7.45 -8.11
N LEU A 99 4.80 6.57 -8.99
CA LEU A 99 4.86 6.85 -10.43
C LEU A 99 3.45 7.01 -11.03
N ALA A 100 2.54 6.08 -10.73
CA ALA A 100 1.17 6.12 -11.20
C ALA A 100 0.44 7.38 -10.73
N GLU A 101 0.57 7.75 -9.45
CA GLU A 101 0.01 8.98 -8.87
C GLU A 101 0.56 10.23 -9.57
N SER A 102 1.84 10.24 -9.90
CA SER A 102 2.45 11.37 -10.61
C SER A 102 1.90 11.57 -12.02
N PHE A 103 1.50 10.48 -12.69
CA PHE A 103 0.80 10.55 -13.98
C PHE A 103 -0.64 11.04 -13.81
N ALA A 104 -1.41 10.45 -12.91
CA ALA A 104 -2.80 10.84 -12.65
C ALA A 104 -2.91 12.33 -12.28
N THR A 105 -2.07 12.80 -11.36
CA THR A 105 -2.01 14.22 -10.95
C THR A 105 -1.70 15.16 -12.12
N SER A 106 -1.02 14.69 -13.16
CA SER A 106 -0.73 15.47 -14.37
C SER A 106 -1.77 15.34 -15.48
N GLY A 107 -2.88 14.66 -15.23
CA GLY A 107 -3.94 14.42 -16.22
C GLY A 107 -3.63 13.28 -17.20
N ALA A 108 -2.66 12.42 -16.89
CA ALA A 108 -2.27 11.27 -17.71
C ALA A 108 -2.73 9.95 -17.05
N SER A 109 -3.96 9.88 -16.58
CA SER A 109 -4.55 8.74 -15.83
C SER A 109 -4.39 7.40 -16.57
N ALA A 110 -4.46 7.41 -17.90
CA ALA A 110 -4.24 6.19 -18.71
C ALA A 110 -2.86 5.56 -18.47
N ARG A 111 -1.79 6.38 -18.43
CA ARG A 111 -0.45 5.89 -18.11
C ARG A 111 -0.32 5.46 -16.65
N GLY A 112 -1.02 6.15 -15.73
CA GLY A 112 -1.12 5.75 -14.33
C GLY A 112 -1.71 4.35 -14.19
N LEU A 113 -2.79 4.07 -14.94
CA LEU A 113 -3.41 2.74 -14.98
C LEU A 113 -2.46 1.66 -15.50
N GLU A 114 -1.72 1.92 -16.59
CA GLU A 114 -0.73 0.97 -17.14
C GLU A 114 0.34 0.59 -16.09
N VAL A 115 0.79 1.58 -15.29
CA VAL A 115 1.75 1.34 -14.21
C VAL A 115 1.14 0.52 -13.09
N LEU A 116 -0.12 0.78 -12.69
CA LEU A 116 -0.81 0.01 -11.65
C LEU A 116 -1.12 -1.42 -12.10
N GLU A 117 -1.53 -1.62 -13.35
CA GLU A 117 -1.67 -2.96 -13.93
C GLU A 117 -0.33 -3.72 -13.89
N LYS A 118 0.76 -3.06 -14.29
CA LYS A 118 2.11 -3.63 -14.20
C LYS A 118 2.46 -3.99 -12.76
N LEU A 119 2.19 -3.11 -11.78
CA LEU A 119 2.42 -3.34 -10.36
C LEU A 119 1.76 -4.63 -9.89
N VAL A 120 0.46 -4.79 -10.13
CA VAL A 120 -0.30 -5.98 -9.71
C VAL A 120 0.25 -7.25 -10.37
N ARG A 121 0.61 -7.17 -11.65
CA ARG A 121 1.14 -8.29 -12.41
C ARG A 121 2.52 -8.74 -11.92
N VAL A 122 3.44 -7.79 -11.66
CA VAL A 122 4.84 -8.11 -11.32
C VAL A 122 5.08 -8.35 -9.83
N THR A 123 4.15 -7.97 -8.97
CA THR A 123 4.23 -8.20 -7.52
C THR A 123 2.96 -8.86 -6.98
N PRO A 124 2.57 -10.05 -7.48
CA PRO A 124 1.33 -10.70 -7.11
C PRO A 124 1.32 -11.09 -5.62
N SER A 125 0.14 -11.03 -5.02
CA SER A 125 -0.07 -11.33 -3.59
C SER A 125 0.27 -12.77 -3.20
N ARG A 126 0.12 -13.72 -4.14
CA ARG A 126 0.48 -15.12 -3.89
C ARG A 126 1.95 -15.30 -3.48
N ASN A 127 2.85 -14.42 -3.94
CA ASN A 127 4.27 -14.47 -3.62
C ASN A 127 4.64 -13.53 -2.47
N VAL A 128 4.01 -12.35 -2.43
CA VAL A 128 4.14 -11.39 -1.32
C VAL A 128 2.76 -10.86 -0.98
N PRO A 129 2.13 -11.27 0.11
CA PRO A 129 0.81 -10.81 0.51
C PRO A 129 0.68 -9.29 0.46
N TYR A 130 -0.49 -8.80 0.11
CA TYR A 130 -0.75 -7.36 0.14
C TYR A 130 -0.79 -6.87 1.59
N ASP A 131 -0.24 -5.69 1.81
CA ASP A 131 -0.27 -4.98 3.07
C ASP A 131 -0.81 -3.55 2.88
N ARG A 132 -0.89 -2.78 3.95
CA ARG A 132 -1.42 -1.41 3.95
C ARG A 132 -0.76 -0.45 2.95
N ILE A 133 0.43 -0.77 2.44
CA ILE A 133 1.13 0.04 1.42
C ILE A 133 0.38 0.02 0.09
N MET A 134 -0.49 -0.99 -0.15
CA MET A 134 -1.33 -1.03 -1.33
C MET A 134 -2.54 -0.07 -1.27
N LEU A 135 -2.88 0.51 -0.12
CA LEU A 135 -4.04 1.39 0.01
C LEU A 135 -4.02 2.57 -0.98
N PRO A 136 -2.92 3.33 -1.15
CA PRO A 136 -2.88 4.41 -2.15
C PRO A 136 -3.09 3.90 -3.58
N ALA A 137 -2.61 2.70 -3.91
CA ALA A 137 -2.83 2.11 -5.23
C ALA A 137 -4.31 1.73 -5.45
N ILE A 138 -4.99 1.20 -4.42
CA ILE A 138 -6.43 0.88 -4.46
C ILE A 138 -7.25 2.15 -4.64
N GLU A 139 -6.96 3.19 -3.87
CA GLU A 139 -7.65 4.48 -3.97
C GLU A 139 -7.46 5.10 -5.35
N LEU A 140 -6.23 5.13 -5.85
CA LEU A 140 -5.94 5.65 -7.19
C LEU A 140 -6.63 4.85 -8.29
N LEU A 141 -6.67 3.52 -8.20
CA LEU A 141 -7.43 2.67 -9.14
C LEU A 141 -8.94 2.98 -9.08
N SER A 142 -9.49 3.22 -7.88
CA SER A 142 -10.89 3.59 -7.69
C SER A 142 -11.20 4.98 -8.29
N GLU A 143 -10.29 5.94 -8.16
CA GLU A 143 -10.41 7.26 -8.79
C GLU A 143 -10.33 7.15 -10.32
N ILE A 144 -9.39 6.37 -10.85
CA ILE A 144 -9.23 6.13 -12.30
C ILE A 144 -10.47 5.44 -12.88
N ALA A 145 -11.11 4.52 -12.14
CA ALA A 145 -12.35 3.86 -12.57
C ALA A 145 -13.51 4.85 -12.79
N GLN A 146 -13.44 6.03 -12.16
CA GLN A 146 -14.45 7.09 -12.27
C GLN A 146 -14.03 8.23 -13.20
N ASP A 147 -12.82 8.19 -13.79
CA ASP A 147 -12.30 9.28 -14.63
C ASP A 147 -13.05 9.33 -15.98
N PRO A 148 -13.87 10.38 -16.25
CA PRO A 148 -14.62 10.50 -17.50
C PRO A 148 -13.71 10.74 -18.71
N GLY A 149 -12.44 11.08 -18.52
CA GLY A 149 -11.46 11.26 -19.59
C GLY A 149 -10.94 9.95 -20.18
N LEU A 150 -11.27 8.81 -19.56
CA LEU A 150 -10.84 7.48 -19.97
C LEU A 150 -11.92 6.72 -20.73
N THR A 151 -11.50 5.72 -21.51
CA THR A 151 -12.43 4.81 -22.19
C THR A 151 -13.13 3.90 -21.17
N GLU A 152 -14.29 3.34 -21.57
CA GLU A 152 -15.03 2.40 -20.72
C GLU A 152 -14.18 1.17 -20.37
N GLU A 153 -13.39 0.66 -21.33
CA GLU A 153 -12.46 -0.46 -21.07
C GLU A 153 -11.44 -0.13 -19.99
N GLN A 154 -10.84 1.08 -20.06
CA GLN A 154 -9.86 1.52 -19.06
C GLN A 154 -10.47 1.68 -17.68
N ARG A 155 -11.66 2.27 -17.59
CA ARG A 155 -12.39 2.39 -16.32
C ARG A 155 -12.78 1.04 -15.74
N SER A 156 -13.28 0.14 -16.58
CA SER A 156 -13.63 -1.23 -16.16
C SER A 156 -12.41 -2.02 -15.67
N LEU A 157 -11.27 -1.89 -16.37
CA LEU A 157 -10.01 -2.49 -15.93
C LEU A 157 -9.57 -1.94 -14.56
N ALA A 158 -9.61 -0.62 -14.40
CA ALA A 158 -9.25 0.03 -13.14
C ALA A 158 -10.14 -0.45 -11.98
N GLY A 159 -11.46 -0.50 -12.18
CA GLY A 159 -12.41 -1.01 -11.19
C GLY A 159 -12.18 -2.48 -10.85
N THR A 160 -11.89 -3.31 -11.85
CA THR A 160 -11.57 -4.74 -11.65
C THR A 160 -10.30 -4.91 -10.81
N LEU A 161 -9.24 -4.18 -11.11
CA LEU A 161 -7.98 -4.22 -10.36
C LEU A 161 -8.16 -3.66 -8.94
N ALA A 162 -8.90 -2.56 -8.77
CA ALA A 162 -9.21 -1.98 -7.47
C ALA A 162 -9.93 -3.00 -6.58
N LYS A 163 -10.96 -3.67 -7.12
CA LYS A 163 -11.71 -4.70 -6.41
C LYS A 163 -10.82 -5.90 -6.07
N GLN A 164 -10.06 -6.43 -7.04
CA GLN A 164 -9.18 -7.58 -6.82
C GLN A 164 -8.21 -7.34 -5.65
N VAL A 165 -7.46 -6.23 -5.70
CA VAL A 165 -6.46 -5.90 -4.67
C VAL A 165 -7.12 -5.51 -3.37
N GLY A 166 -8.20 -4.72 -3.46
CA GLY A 166 -8.93 -4.21 -2.29
C GLY A 166 -9.64 -5.31 -1.51
N ALA A 167 -10.33 -6.23 -2.18
CA ALA A 167 -11.03 -7.34 -1.51
C ALA A 167 -10.07 -8.27 -0.77
N GLU A 168 -8.92 -8.57 -1.38
CA GLU A 168 -7.91 -9.41 -0.75
C GLU A 168 -7.30 -8.74 0.50
N LEU A 169 -6.92 -7.47 0.41
CA LEU A 169 -6.37 -6.73 1.55
C LEU A 169 -7.44 -6.49 2.62
N PHE A 170 -8.67 -6.14 2.23
CA PHE A 170 -9.80 -5.98 3.15
C PHE A 170 -10.06 -7.25 3.95
N LYS A 171 -10.07 -8.41 3.27
CA LYS A 171 -10.27 -9.70 3.93
C LYS A 171 -9.16 -9.97 4.95
N ALA A 172 -7.90 -9.84 4.57
CA ALA A 172 -6.76 -10.10 5.45
C ALA A 172 -6.83 -9.22 6.71
N LEU A 173 -7.02 -7.90 6.55
CA LEU A 173 -7.10 -6.98 7.69
C LEU A 173 -8.36 -7.18 8.54
N SER A 174 -9.47 -7.56 7.92
CA SER A 174 -10.71 -7.88 8.65
C SER A 174 -10.55 -9.12 9.51
N ASP A 175 -9.87 -10.14 9.00
CA ASP A 175 -9.58 -11.37 9.74
C ASP A 175 -8.63 -11.07 10.92
N ASP A 176 -7.61 -10.22 10.73
CA ASP A 176 -6.74 -9.75 11.81
C ASP A 176 -7.53 -9.00 12.90
N VAL A 177 -8.41 -8.09 12.52
CA VAL A 177 -9.26 -7.35 13.47
C VAL A 177 -10.16 -8.29 14.26
N ARG A 178 -10.82 -9.27 13.60
CA ARG A 178 -11.65 -10.27 14.29
C ARG A 178 -10.83 -11.09 15.27
N TYR A 179 -9.63 -11.50 14.87
CA TYR A 179 -8.71 -12.22 15.73
C TYR A 179 -8.36 -11.41 16.99
N TYR A 180 -7.93 -10.15 16.83
CA TYR A 180 -7.57 -9.31 17.97
C TYR A 180 -8.74 -9.00 18.90
N ILE A 181 -9.95 -8.79 18.35
CA ILE A 181 -11.16 -8.57 19.16
C ILE A 181 -11.49 -9.79 20.05
N ALA A 182 -11.17 -10.99 19.60
CA ALA A 182 -11.41 -12.24 20.31
C ALA A 182 -10.35 -12.57 21.38
N LEU A 183 -9.25 -11.82 21.47
CA LEU A 183 -8.19 -12.04 22.47
C LEU A 183 -8.61 -11.56 23.87
N ASP A 184 -7.92 -12.09 24.89
CA ASP A 184 -8.04 -11.59 26.27
C ASP A 184 -7.71 -10.11 26.39
N ASP A 185 -8.20 -9.43 27.41
CA ASP A 185 -8.08 -7.98 27.60
C ASP A 185 -6.65 -7.45 27.54
N ALA A 186 -5.69 -8.19 28.09
CA ALA A 186 -4.28 -7.79 28.06
C ALA A 186 -3.72 -7.78 26.63
N TYR A 187 -4.01 -8.80 25.84
CA TYR A 187 -3.57 -8.89 24.45
C TYR A 187 -4.34 -7.94 23.53
N TYR A 188 -5.65 -7.79 23.75
CA TYR A 188 -6.45 -6.80 23.04
C TYR A 188 -5.92 -5.38 23.26
N SER A 189 -5.60 -5.03 24.51
CA SER A 189 -5.03 -3.71 24.83
C SER A 189 -3.67 -3.50 24.18
N ALA A 190 -2.82 -4.52 24.15
CA ALA A 190 -1.52 -4.47 23.48
C ALA A 190 -1.65 -4.30 21.96
N ALA A 191 -2.68 -4.88 21.34
CA ALA A 191 -2.95 -4.80 19.88
C ALA A 191 -3.79 -3.58 19.49
N SER A 192 -4.10 -2.66 20.41
CA SER A 192 -5.02 -1.54 20.15
C SER A 192 -4.59 -0.64 18.97
N SER A 193 -3.29 -0.42 18.80
CA SER A 193 -2.76 0.36 17.67
C SER A 193 -2.93 -0.34 16.33
N GLU A 194 -2.64 -1.63 16.28
CA GLU A 194 -2.80 -2.49 15.11
C GLU A 194 -4.27 -2.57 14.69
N ILE A 195 -5.18 -2.74 15.64
CA ILE A 195 -6.64 -2.74 15.40
C ILE A 195 -7.08 -1.40 14.79
N GLN A 196 -6.65 -0.27 15.37
CA GLN A 196 -7.01 1.05 14.85
C GLN A 196 -6.52 1.26 13.42
N VAL A 197 -5.28 0.88 13.14
CA VAL A 197 -4.70 0.99 11.80
C VAL A 197 -5.44 0.08 10.82
N ALA A 198 -5.68 -1.19 11.17
CA ALA A 198 -6.40 -2.12 10.31
C ALA A 198 -7.83 -1.63 10.03
N MET A 199 -8.56 -1.17 11.06
CA MET A 199 -9.90 -0.59 10.92
C MET A 199 -9.92 0.65 10.02
N ALA A 200 -8.93 1.55 10.16
CA ALA A 200 -8.85 2.74 9.31
C ALA A 200 -8.59 2.36 7.84
N VAL A 201 -7.71 1.41 7.59
CA VAL A 201 -7.40 0.94 6.22
C VAL A 201 -8.59 0.22 5.60
N THR A 202 -9.22 -0.71 6.30
CA THR A 202 -10.42 -1.43 5.80
C THR A 202 -11.58 -0.48 5.52
N GLN A 203 -11.77 0.55 6.36
CA GLN A 203 -12.77 1.58 6.12
C GLN A 203 -12.50 2.36 4.84
N ARG A 204 -11.25 2.77 4.59
CA ARG A 204 -10.87 3.51 3.38
C ARG A 204 -11.03 2.65 2.12
N ILE A 205 -10.62 1.37 2.17
CA ILE A 205 -10.83 0.43 1.06
C ILE A 205 -12.32 0.31 0.73
N SER A 206 -13.15 0.01 1.74
CA SER A 206 -14.59 -0.14 1.56
C SER A 206 -15.22 1.14 0.98
N GLY A 207 -14.83 2.33 1.47
CA GLY A 207 -15.32 3.60 0.95
C GLY A 207 -14.94 3.83 -0.50
N SER A 208 -13.66 3.73 -0.83
CA SER A 208 -13.17 3.95 -2.21
C SER A 208 -13.78 2.99 -3.22
N LEU A 209 -13.96 1.71 -2.84
CA LEU A 209 -14.59 0.72 -3.72
C LEU A 209 -16.10 0.98 -3.86
N SER A 210 -16.81 1.36 -2.79
CA SER A 210 -18.24 1.69 -2.85
C SER A 210 -18.49 2.90 -3.74
N ASP A 211 -17.61 3.88 -3.75
CA ASP A 211 -17.71 5.06 -4.62
C ASP A 211 -17.45 4.70 -6.10
N ALA A 212 -16.53 3.78 -6.36
CA ALA A 212 -16.15 3.37 -7.71
C ALA A 212 -17.09 2.31 -8.32
N LEU A 213 -17.61 1.40 -7.50
CA LEU A 213 -18.36 0.21 -7.90
C LEU A 213 -19.63 0.04 -7.02
N PRO A 214 -20.55 1.01 -7.02
CA PRO A 214 -21.68 1.02 -6.07
C PRO A 214 -22.66 -0.16 -6.25
N ASP A 215 -22.74 -0.71 -7.46
CA ASP A 215 -23.66 -1.80 -7.80
C ASP A 215 -23.00 -3.19 -7.72
N ASP A 216 -21.75 -3.29 -7.29
CA ASP A 216 -21.03 -4.56 -7.19
C ASP A 216 -21.39 -5.27 -5.88
N GLU A 217 -21.93 -6.49 -5.97
CA GLU A 217 -22.39 -7.28 -4.82
C GLU A 217 -21.28 -7.59 -3.81
N GLU A 218 -20.05 -7.85 -4.26
CA GLU A 218 -18.92 -8.13 -3.39
C GLU A 218 -18.48 -6.87 -2.62
N VAL A 219 -18.52 -5.71 -3.27
CA VAL A 219 -18.23 -4.43 -2.64
C VAL A 219 -19.31 -4.07 -1.60
N GLN A 220 -20.58 -4.32 -1.90
CA GLN A 220 -21.67 -4.15 -0.94
C GLN A 220 -21.50 -5.06 0.28
N ALA A 221 -21.14 -6.34 0.08
CA ALA A 221 -20.84 -7.27 1.16
C ALA A 221 -19.63 -6.81 2.03
N MET A 222 -18.62 -6.19 1.43
CA MET A 222 -17.52 -5.58 2.18
C MET A 222 -17.99 -4.41 3.05
N ALA A 223 -18.89 -3.57 2.56
CA ALA A 223 -19.46 -2.45 3.32
C ALA A 223 -20.29 -2.95 4.52
N GLU A 224 -21.08 -4.00 4.34
CA GLU A 224 -21.81 -4.66 5.42
C GLU A 224 -20.86 -5.27 6.45
N SER A 225 -19.82 -5.99 6.01
CA SER A 225 -18.78 -6.56 6.87
C SER A 225 -18.06 -5.48 7.68
N MET A 226 -17.78 -4.32 7.09
CA MET A 226 -17.19 -3.18 7.79
C MET A 226 -18.10 -2.65 8.89
N SER A 227 -19.40 -2.58 8.65
CA SER A 227 -20.40 -2.19 9.67
C SER A 227 -20.41 -3.17 10.86
N GLN A 228 -20.35 -4.47 10.58
CA GLN A 228 -20.27 -5.52 11.61
C GLN A 228 -18.98 -5.43 12.43
N LEU A 229 -17.83 -5.19 11.78
CA LEU A 229 -16.55 -5.00 12.46
C LEU A 229 -16.56 -3.81 13.42
N ARG A 230 -17.13 -2.69 12.99
CA ARG A 230 -17.30 -1.50 13.85
C ARG A 230 -18.17 -1.79 15.05
N SER A 231 -19.29 -2.49 14.86
CA SER A 231 -20.19 -2.88 15.94
C SER A 231 -19.50 -3.81 16.94
N ALA A 232 -18.76 -4.81 16.45
CA ALA A 232 -18.01 -5.74 17.29
C ALA A 232 -16.90 -5.02 18.09
N GLN A 233 -16.14 -4.12 17.45
CA GLN A 233 -15.11 -3.34 18.13
C GLN A 233 -15.72 -2.42 19.21
N SER A 234 -16.84 -1.74 18.90
CA SER A 234 -17.53 -0.86 19.84
C SER A 234 -18.07 -1.63 21.05
N ALA A 235 -18.65 -2.81 20.82
CA ALA A 235 -19.12 -3.69 21.90
C ALA A 235 -17.95 -4.12 22.80
N ARG A 236 -16.81 -4.46 22.20
CA ARG A 236 -15.58 -4.84 22.93
C ARG A 236 -15.02 -3.69 23.77
N GLN A 237 -15.14 -2.45 23.32
CA GLN A 237 -14.68 -1.26 24.07
C GLN A 237 -15.60 -0.86 25.21
N GLN A 238 -16.90 -1.19 25.15
CA GLN A 238 -17.93 -0.75 26.12
C GLN A 238 -18.15 -1.74 27.27
N GLY A 239 -17.69 -2.97 27.15
CA GLY A 239 -17.89 -3.98 28.18
C GLY A 239 -16.61 -4.74 28.50
N PRO A 240 -16.28 -4.96 29.79
CA PRO A 240 -15.49 -6.13 30.15
C PRO A 240 -16.31 -7.35 29.70
N LEU A 241 -15.68 -8.28 28.97
CA LEU A 241 -16.22 -9.62 28.87
C LEU A 241 -16.48 -10.02 30.32
N SER A 242 -17.74 -10.31 30.67
CA SER A 242 -18.18 -10.70 32.02
C SER A 242 -17.10 -11.56 32.67
N ASP A 243 -16.67 -11.20 33.88
CA ASP A 243 -15.72 -11.97 34.66
C ASP A 243 -15.94 -13.47 34.43
N PRO A 244 -14.88 -14.26 34.22
CA PRO A 244 -15.02 -15.71 34.18
C PRO A 244 -15.73 -16.09 35.48
N PRO A 245 -16.69 -17.05 35.48
CA PRO A 245 -17.46 -17.40 36.68
C PRO A 245 -16.45 -17.67 37.79
N VAL A 246 -16.52 -16.86 38.86
CA VAL A 246 -15.70 -17.05 40.05
C VAL A 246 -16.02 -18.43 40.55
N PHE A 247 -15.10 -19.36 40.38
CA PHE A 247 -15.21 -20.69 40.93
C PHE A 247 -15.15 -20.52 42.46
N ASN A 248 -16.31 -20.56 43.08
CA ASN A 248 -16.43 -20.53 44.54
C ASN A 248 -16.17 -21.95 45.03
N PRO A 249 -15.00 -22.27 45.65
CA PRO A 249 -14.68 -23.61 46.10
C PRO A 249 -15.49 -24.04 47.32
N ASP A 250 -16.28 -23.14 47.94
CA ASP A 250 -17.00 -23.39 49.19
C ASP A 250 -18.51 -23.64 49.00
N ALA A 251 -19.02 -23.84 47.80
CA ALA A 251 -20.41 -24.16 47.52
C ALA A 251 -20.66 -25.69 47.50
N GLY A 252 -20.19 -26.42 48.52
CA GLY A 252 -20.35 -27.87 48.62
C GLY A 252 -20.03 -28.39 50.00
N SER A 253 -20.85 -28.06 50.99
CA SER A 253 -20.94 -28.77 52.26
C SER A 253 -22.38 -28.81 52.75
#